data_4db5ed91f99ed2e1a0e83e0302f0c544
#
_entry.id   4db5ed91f99ed2e1a0e83e0302f0c544
#
_cell.length_a   1.000
_cell.length_b   1.000
_cell.length_c   1.000
_cell.angle_alpha   90.00
_cell.angle_beta   90.00
_cell.angle_gamma   90.00
#
_symmetry.space_group_name_H-M   'P 1'
#
loop_
_entity.id
_entity.type
_entity.pdbx_description
1 polymer ?
#
loop_
_entity_poly.entity_id
_entity_poly.type
_entity_poly.pdbx_seq_one_letter_code
_entity_poly.pdbx_strand_id
1 'polypeptide(L)'
;LHYYTHPGGWEHKGSATDFDDKMWYQTLKKTLYMEELIRNHEAIMDKYDKKHKVGMIVDEWGTWFDCEPGTNPGFLYQQNTIRDALVAGINLNIFNKHCDRVKMANIAQMVNVLQSVLLTEGEKMIKTPTYHVFYMYKHHQDAQLLDSFLETEKIGLEEQNMVPNLTESVSLGK
;
A
#
# COMPACT_ATOMS: atom_id res chain seq x y z
N LEU A 1 3.90 -6.80 11.38
CA LEU A 1 4.01 -7.20 9.98
C LEU A 1 4.65 -6.08 9.17
N HIS A 2 5.66 -6.39 8.32
CA HIS A 2 6.25 -5.49 7.34
C HIS A 2 6.11 -6.08 5.95
N TYR A 3 5.73 -5.28 4.97
CA TYR A 3 5.71 -5.70 3.57
C TYR A 3 5.90 -4.52 2.62
N TYR A 4 6.88 -4.64 1.73
CA TYR A 4 7.16 -3.64 0.70
C TYR A 4 6.87 -4.19 -0.69
N THR A 5 6.26 -3.35 -1.51
CA THR A 5 5.90 -3.66 -2.88
C THR A 5 6.93 -3.09 -3.85
N HIS A 6 7.44 -3.90 -4.75
CA HIS A 6 8.31 -3.51 -5.86
C HIS A 6 8.20 -4.51 -7.03
N PRO A 7 8.41 -4.10 -8.29
CA PRO A 7 8.26 -5.01 -9.43
C PRO A 7 9.40 -6.05 -9.52
N GLY A 8 10.61 -5.68 -9.18
CA GLY A 8 11.80 -6.53 -9.29
C GLY A 8 12.05 -7.48 -8.12
N GLY A 9 13.28 -7.90 -7.97
CA GLY A 9 13.79 -8.65 -6.82
C GLY A 9 14.36 -7.75 -5.73
N TRP A 10 14.89 -8.36 -4.67
CA TRP A 10 15.41 -7.57 -3.55
C TRP A 10 16.66 -6.76 -3.90
N GLU A 11 17.54 -7.29 -4.76
CA GLU A 11 18.77 -6.62 -5.17
C GLU A 11 18.53 -5.49 -6.19
N HIS A 12 17.54 -5.68 -7.08
CA HIS A 12 17.11 -4.72 -8.09
C HIS A 12 15.60 -4.62 -8.06
N LYS A 13 15.11 -3.63 -7.33
CA LYS A 13 13.68 -3.45 -7.08
C LYS A 13 12.94 -2.83 -8.25
N GLY A 14 13.66 -2.14 -9.11
CA GLY A 14 13.15 -1.40 -10.26
C GLY A 14 13.07 0.10 -9.99
N SER A 15 13.08 0.88 -11.07
CA SER A 15 13.00 2.34 -11.01
C SER A 15 11.63 2.83 -10.52
N ALA A 16 11.65 3.92 -9.79
CA ALA A 16 10.43 4.63 -9.41
C ALA A 16 9.76 5.33 -10.59
N THR A 17 10.52 5.76 -11.60
CA THR A 17 10.05 6.60 -12.72
C THR A 17 10.23 5.96 -14.09
N ASP A 18 11.27 5.18 -14.30
CA ASP A 18 11.55 4.47 -15.56
C ASP A 18 11.03 3.04 -15.49
N PHE A 19 9.78 2.84 -15.86
CA PHE A 19 9.08 1.55 -15.85
C PHE A 19 8.11 1.42 -17.03
N ASP A 20 7.98 0.21 -17.51
CA ASP A 20 7.02 -0.18 -18.54
C ASP A 20 5.68 -0.65 -17.95
N ASP A 21 4.72 -0.93 -18.82
CA ASP A 21 3.40 -1.44 -18.44
C ASP A 21 3.50 -2.77 -17.68
N LYS A 22 4.49 -3.61 -18.00
CA LYS A 22 4.71 -4.88 -17.28
C LYS A 22 5.10 -4.63 -15.82
N MET A 23 6.05 -3.73 -15.57
CA MET A 23 6.46 -3.34 -14.21
C MET A 23 5.32 -2.66 -13.46
N TRP A 24 4.49 -1.87 -14.16
CA TRP A 24 3.28 -1.28 -13.59
C TRP A 24 2.35 -2.35 -13.03
N TYR A 25 1.87 -3.27 -13.88
CA TYR A 25 0.94 -4.31 -13.46
C TYR A 25 1.56 -5.29 -12.45
N GLN A 26 2.84 -5.59 -12.58
CA GLN A 26 3.56 -6.43 -11.61
C GLN A 26 3.60 -5.81 -10.22
N THR A 27 3.80 -4.49 -10.14
CA THR A 27 3.74 -3.76 -8.88
C THR A 27 2.35 -3.86 -8.25
N LEU A 28 1.29 -3.57 -9.01
CA LEU A 28 -0.08 -3.66 -8.52
C LEU A 28 -0.44 -5.09 -8.10
N LYS A 29 -0.02 -6.09 -8.87
CA LYS A 29 -0.24 -7.50 -8.53
C LYS A 29 0.42 -7.91 -7.23
N LYS A 30 1.68 -7.51 -7.03
CA LYS A 30 2.40 -7.79 -5.79
C LYS A 30 1.79 -7.08 -4.60
N THR A 31 1.18 -5.91 -4.77
CA THR A 31 0.47 -5.21 -3.70
C THR A 31 -0.67 -6.05 -3.12
N LEU A 32 -1.38 -6.81 -3.95
CA LEU A 32 -2.47 -7.68 -3.51
C LEU A 32 -2.01 -8.81 -2.57
N TYR A 33 -0.72 -9.12 -2.52
CA TYR A 33 -0.18 -10.11 -1.58
C TYR A 33 -0.33 -9.70 -0.11
N MET A 34 -0.51 -8.42 0.18
CA MET A 34 -0.83 -7.94 1.53
C MET A 34 -2.09 -8.61 2.09
N GLU A 35 -3.12 -8.83 1.27
CA GLU A 35 -4.33 -9.55 1.65
C GLU A 35 -4.03 -10.97 2.16
N GLU A 36 -3.19 -11.70 1.41
CA GLU A 36 -2.79 -13.05 1.79
C GLU A 36 -1.97 -13.05 3.08
N LEU A 37 -1.04 -12.11 3.23
CA LEU A 37 -0.24 -11.97 4.45
C LEU A 37 -1.11 -11.74 5.68
N ILE A 38 -2.05 -10.81 5.61
CA ILE A 38 -2.97 -10.50 6.72
C ILE A 38 -3.79 -11.73 7.06
N ARG A 39 -4.46 -12.35 6.08
CA ARG A 39 -5.30 -13.54 6.30
C ARG A 39 -4.54 -14.70 6.92
N ASN A 40 -3.31 -14.95 6.48
CA ASN A 40 -2.49 -16.02 7.05
C ASN A 40 -2.11 -15.74 8.51
N HIS A 41 -1.83 -14.50 8.87
CA HIS A 41 -1.56 -14.13 10.26
C HIS A 41 -2.84 -14.17 11.11
N GLU A 42 -3.97 -13.68 10.61
CA GLU A 42 -5.27 -13.76 11.26
C GLU A 42 -5.64 -15.21 11.58
N ALA A 43 -5.51 -16.10 10.61
CA ALA A 43 -5.82 -17.52 10.80
C ALA A 43 -4.98 -18.20 11.93
N ILE A 44 -3.76 -17.69 12.17
CA ILE A 44 -2.94 -18.14 13.30
C ILE A 44 -3.39 -17.46 14.60
N MET A 45 -3.59 -16.15 14.58
CA MET A 45 -4.02 -15.39 15.76
C MET A 45 -5.35 -15.91 16.30
N ASP A 46 -6.31 -16.26 15.46
CA ASP A 46 -7.65 -16.72 15.82
C ASP A 46 -7.64 -18.06 16.59
N LYS A 47 -6.59 -18.88 16.41
CA LYS A 47 -6.42 -20.09 17.20
C LYS A 47 -6.18 -19.80 18.68
N TYR A 48 -5.54 -18.68 18.99
CA TYR A 48 -5.10 -18.31 20.35
C TYR A 48 -5.90 -17.14 20.94
N ASP A 49 -6.46 -16.29 20.11
CA ASP A 49 -7.21 -15.08 20.50
C ASP A 49 -8.56 -14.98 19.75
N LYS A 50 -9.45 -15.91 20.05
CA LYS A 50 -10.80 -15.98 19.45
C LYS A 50 -11.67 -14.74 19.71
N LYS A 51 -11.30 -13.90 20.66
CA LYS A 51 -12.07 -12.69 21.02
C LYS A 51 -11.49 -11.41 20.38
N HIS A 52 -10.50 -11.55 19.50
CA HIS A 52 -9.82 -10.44 18.81
C HIS A 52 -9.35 -9.33 19.76
N LYS A 53 -8.83 -9.70 20.94
CA LYS A 53 -8.31 -8.74 21.92
C LYS A 53 -6.94 -8.18 21.54
N VAL A 54 -6.16 -8.95 20.78
CA VAL A 54 -4.83 -8.59 20.28
C VAL A 54 -4.97 -8.07 18.87
N GLY A 55 -4.70 -6.78 18.67
CA GLY A 55 -4.69 -6.17 17.34
C GLY A 55 -3.42 -6.52 16.55
N MET A 56 -3.55 -6.56 15.23
CA MET A 56 -2.43 -6.62 14.30
C MET A 56 -1.98 -5.21 13.94
N ILE A 57 -0.68 -4.98 13.91
CA ILE A 57 -0.07 -3.77 13.38
C ILE A 57 0.69 -4.13 12.10
N VAL A 58 0.33 -3.50 10.99
CA VAL A 58 1.15 -3.47 9.78
C VAL A 58 2.13 -2.32 9.96
N ASP A 59 3.27 -2.61 10.57
CA ASP A 59 4.16 -1.61 11.13
C ASP A 59 4.98 -0.86 10.06
N GLU A 60 5.22 -1.51 8.91
CA GLU A 60 5.78 -0.88 7.72
C GLU A 60 5.13 -1.45 6.45
N TRP A 61 4.74 -0.55 5.55
CA TRP A 61 4.25 -0.91 4.23
C TRP A 61 4.47 0.22 3.23
N GLY A 62 4.40 -0.11 1.95
CA GLY A 62 4.53 0.85 0.87
C GLY A 62 5.35 0.30 -0.29
N THR A 63 5.74 1.17 -1.22
CA THR A 63 6.68 0.85 -2.29
C THR A 63 8.11 1.03 -1.82
N TRP A 64 8.98 0.17 -2.32
CA TRP A 64 10.43 0.31 -2.16
C TRP A 64 11.11 0.07 -3.49
N PHE A 65 11.42 1.15 -4.20
CA PHE A 65 12.15 1.09 -5.47
C PHE A 65 13.65 1.31 -5.27
N ASP A 66 14.41 1.21 -6.35
CA ASP A 66 15.80 1.64 -6.35
C ASP A 66 15.86 3.15 -6.09
N CYS A 67 16.89 3.60 -5.37
CA CYS A 67 17.06 5.03 -5.08
C CYS A 67 17.24 5.85 -6.36
N GLU A 68 16.74 7.08 -6.36
CA GLU A 68 16.90 7.96 -7.51
C GLU A 68 18.39 8.18 -7.84
N PRO A 69 18.78 8.10 -9.13
CA PRO A 69 20.15 8.32 -9.56
C PRO A 69 20.69 9.67 -9.08
N GLY A 70 21.95 9.69 -8.61
CA GLY A 70 22.60 10.90 -8.11
C GLY A 70 22.24 11.29 -6.68
N THR A 71 21.38 10.54 -6.00
CA THR A 71 21.06 10.73 -4.58
C THR A 71 21.92 9.80 -3.69
N ASN A 72 22.01 10.11 -2.40
CA ASN A 72 22.65 9.23 -1.43
C ASN A 72 21.75 8.00 -1.18
N PRO A 73 22.17 6.77 -1.53
CA PRO A 73 21.33 5.58 -1.37
C PRO A 73 20.96 5.28 0.08
N GLY A 74 21.74 5.75 1.05
CA GLY A 74 21.40 5.61 2.47
C GLY A 74 20.18 6.42 2.92
N PHE A 75 19.73 7.39 2.11
CA PHE A 75 18.53 8.18 2.41
C PHE A 75 17.25 7.58 1.82
N LEU A 76 17.37 6.54 1.00
CA LEU A 76 16.24 5.80 0.40
C LEU A 76 15.25 6.71 -0.32
N TYR A 77 15.74 7.77 -1.00
CA TYR A 77 14.90 8.66 -1.77
C TYR A 77 14.48 8.01 -3.09
N GLN A 78 13.18 7.99 -3.34
CA GLN A 78 12.56 7.59 -4.61
C GLN A 78 11.46 8.59 -4.99
N GLN A 79 11.29 8.82 -6.29
CA GLN A 79 10.22 9.69 -6.80
C GLN A 79 8.86 9.03 -6.62
N ASN A 80 7.92 9.70 -5.95
CA ASN A 80 6.54 9.24 -5.79
C ASN A 80 5.74 9.53 -7.07
N THR A 81 5.00 8.53 -7.57
CA THR A 81 4.20 8.60 -8.80
C THR A 81 2.76 8.15 -8.55
N ILE A 82 1.92 8.17 -9.59
CA ILE A 82 0.55 7.65 -9.52
C ILE A 82 0.52 6.14 -9.24
N ARG A 83 1.58 5.39 -9.61
CA ARG A 83 1.73 3.98 -9.26
C ARG A 83 1.76 3.78 -7.75
N ASP A 84 2.49 4.64 -7.03
CA ASP A 84 2.52 4.64 -5.56
C ASP A 84 1.14 4.95 -4.96
N ALA A 85 0.42 5.89 -5.56
CA ALA A 85 -0.94 6.21 -5.12
C ALA A 85 -1.89 5.00 -5.24
N LEU A 86 -1.81 4.25 -6.35
CA LEU A 86 -2.61 3.03 -6.51
C LEU A 86 -2.21 1.95 -5.52
N VAL A 87 -0.92 1.75 -5.27
CA VAL A 87 -0.42 0.85 -4.22
C VAL A 87 -0.99 1.25 -2.85
N ALA A 88 -1.00 2.54 -2.53
CA ALA A 88 -1.58 3.04 -1.29
C ALA A 88 -3.09 2.76 -1.22
N GLY A 89 -3.85 3.05 -2.28
CA GLY A 89 -5.29 2.82 -2.32
C GLY A 89 -5.66 1.35 -2.15
N ILE A 90 -4.95 0.44 -2.83
CA ILE A 90 -5.15 -1.01 -2.71
C ILE A 90 -4.90 -1.46 -1.26
N ASN A 91 -3.78 -1.07 -0.67
CA ASN A 91 -3.45 -1.44 0.72
C ASN A 91 -4.46 -0.89 1.71
N LEU A 92 -4.87 0.37 1.59
CA LEU A 92 -5.86 0.98 2.48
C LEU A 92 -7.23 0.30 2.39
N ASN A 93 -7.66 -0.14 1.20
CA ASN A 93 -8.86 -0.95 1.04
C ASN A 93 -8.73 -2.29 1.77
N ILE A 94 -7.58 -2.95 1.65
CA ILE A 94 -7.30 -4.21 2.36
C ILE A 94 -7.34 -3.98 3.88
N PHE A 95 -6.66 -2.96 4.39
CA PHE A 95 -6.64 -2.67 5.84
C PHE A 95 -8.03 -2.35 6.39
N ASN A 96 -8.84 -1.59 5.64
CA ASN A 96 -10.22 -1.31 6.03
C ASN A 96 -11.07 -2.59 6.13
N LYS A 97 -10.94 -3.51 5.18
CA LYS A 97 -11.66 -4.80 5.20
C LYS A 97 -11.27 -5.70 6.37
N HIS A 98 -10.05 -5.57 6.86
CA HIS A 98 -9.52 -6.32 8.00
C HIS A 98 -9.50 -5.53 9.31
N CYS A 99 -10.31 -4.47 9.45
CA CYS A 99 -10.25 -3.54 10.59
C CYS A 99 -10.67 -4.16 11.94
N ASP A 100 -11.28 -5.34 11.95
CA ASP A 100 -11.54 -6.12 13.16
C ASP A 100 -10.25 -6.66 13.80
N ARG A 101 -9.21 -6.88 13.01
CA ARG A 101 -7.90 -7.36 13.46
C ARG A 101 -6.77 -6.34 13.24
N VAL A 102 -6.73 -5.67 12.09
CA VAL A 102 -5.74 -4.62 11.78
C VAL A 102 -6.13 -3.32 12.46
N LYS A 103 -5.35 -2.89 13.45
CA LYS A 103 -5.63 -1.70 14.27
C LYS A 103 -4.75 -0.50 13.93
N MET A 104 -3.65 -0.74 13.21
CA MET A 104 -2.73 0.31 12.78
C MET A 104 -1.97 -0.17 11.53
N ALA A 105 -1.75 0.74 10.59
CA ALA A 105 -0.94 0.48 9.41
C ALA A 105 -0.09 1.73 9.10
N ASN A 106 1.23 1.61 9.19
CA ASN A 106 2.17 2.72 9.08
C ASN A 106 2.84 2.73 7.72
N ILE A 107 2.57 3.74 6.91
CA ILE A 107 3.27 3.91 5.63
C ILE A 107 4.75 4.25 5.85
N ALA A 108 5.60 3.71 5.02
CA ALA A 108 7.02 4.04 5.02
C ALA A 108 7.35 4.92 3.80
N GLN A 109 7.56 6.29 4.01
CA GLN A 109 7.45 6.97 5.30
C GLN A 109 6.70 8.29 5.13
N MET A 110 6.65 9.10 6.18
CA MET A 110 5.92 10.38 6.14
C MET A 110 6.61 11.40 5.23
N VAL A 111 7.94 11.55 5.32
CA VAL A 111 8.69 12.64 4.65
C VAL A 111 9.99 12.11 4.01
N ASN A 112 10.19 12.40 2.74
CA ASN A 112 11.42 12.25 1.96
C ASN A 112 11.99 10.81 1.80
N VAL A 113 11.42 9.81 2.41
CA VAL A 113 11.96 8.44 2.44
C VAL A 113 10.96 7.46 1.85
N LEU A 114 11.40 6.59 0.95
CA LEU A 114 10.58 5.55 0.32
C LEU A 114 9.29 6.11 -0.29
N GLN A 115 8.14 5.48 -0.04
CA GLN A 115 6.83 6.00 -0.47
C GLN A 115 6.40 7.17 0.42
N SER A 116 7.11 8.28 0.33
CA SER A 116 6.84 9.43 1.20
C SER A 116 5.51 10.11 0.88
N VAL A 117 4.82 10.52 1.94
CA VAL A 117 3.57 11.28 1.85
C VAL A 117 3.85 12.73 1.46
N LEU A 118 4.95 13.28 1.97
CA LEU A 118 5.42 14.66 1.72
C LEU A 118 6.86 14.63 1.24
N LEU A 119 7.20 15.53 0.31
CA LEU A 119 8.58 15.83 -0.06
C LEU A 119 8.90 17.26 0.38
N THR A 120 10.07 17.44 0.99
CA THR A 120 10.54 18.73 1.48
C THR A 120 11.99 18.98 1.06
N GLU A 121 12.30 20.23 0.74
CA GLU A 121 13.64 20.71 0.49
C GLU A 121 13.77 22.16 0.99
N GLY A 122 14.53 22.39 2.06
CA GLY A 122 14.59 23.67 2.73
C GLY A 122 13.20 24.13 3.18
N GLU A 123 12.76 25.29 2.73
CA GLU A 123 11.44 25.86 3.06
C GLU A 123 10.32 25.37 2.13
N LYS A 124 10.64 24.56 1.11
CA LYS A 124 9.68 24.08 0.14
C LYS A 124 9.08 22.73 0.57
N MET A 125 7.80 22.54 0.27
CA MET A 125 7.10 21.28 0.50
C MET A 125 6.15 21.01 -0.66
N ILE A 126 6.07 19.75 -1.08
CA ILE A 126 5.05 19.25 -1.99
C ILE A 126 4.31 18.05 -1.42
N LYS A 127 3.04 17.96 -1.73
CA LYS A 127 2.17 16.82 -1.45
C LYS A 127 2.30 15.82 -2.58
N THR A 128 2.66 14.59 -2.25
CA THR A 128 2.82 13.53 -3.25
C THR A 128 1.46 12.96 -3.70
N PRO A 129 1.38 12.17 -4.79
CA PRO A 129 0.19 11.41 -5.13
C PRO A 129 -0.32 10.55 -3.95
N THR A 130 0.56 9.96 -3.17
CA THR A 130 0.22 9.21 -1.96
C THR A 130 -0.49 10.07 -0.91
N TYR A 131 -0.07 11.33 -0.71
CA TYR A 131 -0.77 12.26 0.18
C TYR A 131 -2.26 12.39 -0.18
N HIS A 132 -2.55 12.53 -1.47
CA HIS A 132 -3.94 12.71 -1.92
C HIS A 132 -4.80 11.48 -1.67
N VAL A 133 -4.23 10.27 -1.75
CA VAL A 133 -4.94 9.05 -1.34
C VAL A 133 -5.29 9.10 0.14
N PHE A 134 -4.32 9.37 1.02
CA PHE A 134 -4.59 9.51 2.45
C PHE A 134 -5.63 10.59 2.75
N TYR A 135 -5.57 11.71 2.04
CA TYR A 135 -6.56 12.77 2.19
C TYR A 135 -7.97 12.33 1.82
N MET A 136 -8.13 11.53 0.76
CA MET A 136 -9.44 10.96 0.39
C MET A 136 -9.92 9.92 1.41
N TYR A 137 -9.01 9.09 1.94
CA TYR A 137 -9.33 8.00 2.86
C TYR A 137 -9.54 8.45 4.31
N LYS A 138 -9.25 9.69 4.68
CA LYS A 138 -9.39 10.19 6.06
C LYS A 138 -10.80 10.01 6.64
N HIS A 139 -11.82 9.93 5.80
CA HIS A 139 -13.22 9.75 6.21
C HIS A 139 -13.56 8.32 6.65
N HIS A 140 -12.69 7.35 6.37
CA HIS A 140 -12.80 6.00 6.91
C HIS A 140 -12.33 5.91 8.37
N GLN A 141 -11.59 6.90 8.86
CA GLN A 141 -11.14 6.93 10.25
C GLN A 141 -12.33 7.00 11.21
N ASP A 142 -12.37 6.10 12.20
CA ASP A 142 -13.45 5.96 13.18
C ASP A 142 -14.86 5.70 12.59
N ALA A 143 -14.94 5.34 11.31
CA ALA A 143 -16.16 4.96 10.63
C ALA A 143 -16.46 3.46 10.84
N GLN A 144 -17.71 3.07 10.60
CA GLN A 144 -18.12 1.68 10.64
C GLN A 144 -17.92 1.03 9.26
N LEU A 145 -17.15 -0.06 9.18
CA LEU A 145 -17.06 -0.85 7.96
C LEU A 145 -18.43 -1.42 7.60
N LEU A 146 -18.78 -1.33 6.34
CA LEU A 146 -19.96 -1.97 5.76
C LEU A 146 -19.55 -3.12 4.86
N ASP A 147 -20.34 -4.19 4.85
CA ASP A 147 -20.18 -5.26 3.88
C ASP A 147 -20.40 -4.72 2.48
N SER A 148 -19.48 -5.05 1.58
CA SER A 148 -19.53 -4.63 0.20
C SER A 148 -19.11 -5.77 -0.72
N PHE A 149 -19.66 -5.78 -1.92
CA PHE A 149 -19.32 -6.71 -2.97
C PHE A 149 -19.16 -5.96 -4.29
N LEU A 150 -18.01 -6.14 -4.90
CA LEU A 150 -17.69 -5.52 -6.19
C LEU A 150 -17.35 -6.62 -7.21
N GLU A 151 -18.18 -6.74 -8.24
CA GLU A 151 -17.85 -7.53 -9.42
C GLU A 151 -17.11 -6.63 -10.41
N THR A 152 -15.91 -7.03 -10.81
CA THR A 152 -15.07 -6.26 -11.70
C THR A 152 -14.29 -7.19 -12.63
N GLU A 153 -14.02 -6.73 -13.84
CA GLU A 153 -13.10 -7.39 -14.75
C GLU A 153 -11.66 -7.32 -14.22
N LYS A 154 -10.81 -8.18 -14.74
CA LYS A 154 -9.37 -8.13 -14.53
C LYS A 154 -8.70 -7.42 -15.69
N ILE A 155 -7.69 -6.63 -15.39
CA ILE A 155 -6.83 -5.93 -16.35
C ILE A 155 -5.37 -6.33 -16.14
N GLY A 156 -4.58 -6.28 -17.19
CA GLY A 156 -3.15 -6.63 -17.18
C GLY A 156 -2.68 -7.00 -18.58
N LEU A 157 -1.41 -7.35 -18.72
CA LEU A 157 -0.81 -7.75 -19.99
C LEU A 157 -0.69 -9.26 -20.15
N GLU A 158 -0.45 -9.96 -19.04
CA GLU A 158 -0.18 -11.39 -19.00
C GLU A 158 -0.95 -12.01 -17.83
N GLU A 159 -1.29 -13.28 -17.91
CA GLU A 159 -2.08 -13.98 -16.88
C GLU A 159 -1.51 -13.78 -15.45
N GLN A 160 -0.18 -13.85 -15.32
CA GLN A 160 0.48 -13.73 -14.02
C GLN A 160 0.45 -12.32 -13.41
N ASN A 161 0.15 -11.27 -14.20
CA ASN A 161 0.07 -9.90 -13.71
C ASN A 161 -1.32 -9.27 -13.80
N MET A 162 -2.36 -10.07 -14.03
CA MET A 162 -3.74 -9.62 -14.01
C MET A 162 -4.14 -9.17 -12.60
N VAL A 163 -4.75 -8.01 -12.52
CA VAL A 163 -5.28 -7.41 -11.28
C VAL A 163 -6.75 -7.03 -11.45
N PRO A 164 -7.55 -6.95 -10.38
CA PRO A 164 -8.88 -6.35 -10.47
C PRO A 164 -8.79 -4.92 -11.00
N ASN A 165 -9.67 -4.56 -11.94
CA ASN A 165 -9.73 -3.18 -12.46
C ASN A 165 -10.12 -2.17 -11.38
N LEU A 166 -10.93 -2.59 -10.42
CA LEU A 166 -11.35 -1.79 -9.27
C LEU A 166 -11.13 -2.56 -7.97
N THR A 167 -10.79 -1.85 -6.91
CA THR A 167 -10.83 -2.34 -5.52
C THR A 167 -11.65 -1.37 -4.69
N GLU A 168 -12.29 -1.85 -3.63
CA GLU A 168 -13.16 -1.01 -2.80
C GLU A 168 -13.02 -1.34 -1.31
N SER A 169 -13.40 -0.41 -0.48
CA SER A 169 -13.88 -0.60 0.88
C SER A 169 -14.94 0.44 1.16
N VAL A 170 -15.98 0.08 1.89
CA VAL A 170 -17.13 0.95 2.15
C VAL A 170 -17.30 1.14 3.64
N SER A 171 -17.51 2.37 4.07
CA SER A 171 -17.78 2.68 5.47
C SER A 171 -18.87 3.71 5.64
N LEU A 172 -19.57 3.62 6.76
CA LEU A 172 -20.53 4.63 7.21
C LEU A 172 -19.84 5.55 8.20
N GLY A 173 -19.69 6.82 7.81
CA GLY A 173 -19.20 7.87 8.72
C GLY A 173 -20.21 8.18 9.82
N LYS A 174 -19.70 8.79 10.89
CA LYS A 174 -20.54 9.31 11.98
C LYS A 174 -21.28 10.56 11.55
#